data_8eb825592b98cb8caffa7513acccccc8
#
_entry.id   8eb825592b98cb8caffa7513acccccc8
#
_cell.length_a   1.000
_cell.length_b   1.000
_cell.length_c   1.000
_cell.angle_alpha   90.00
_cell.angle_beta   90.00
_cell.angle_gamma   90.00
#
_symmetry.space_group_name_H-M   'P 1'
#
loop_
_entity.id
_entity.type
_entity.pdbx_description
1 polymer ?
#
loop_
_entity_poly.entity_id
_entity_poly.type
_entity_poly.pdbx_seq_one_letter_code
_entity_poly.pdbx_strand_id
1 'polypeptide(L)'
;SADHYPYGLTDEEYSELLGHEVDPVFEIYKNTLILWSADIDEPVHVDKFCSSLDVMPTLANLFGLEYDSRLIMGRDILSDEPGLVIFSNYSFITDKGRYDSTTDTFQMWDGSEPDPEYVAERLSEVQNRVAYSASILDNDYYRVVFGAS
;
A
#
# COMPACT_ATOMS: atom_id res chain seq x y z
N SER A 1 -4.17 -2.35 13.47
CA SER A 1 -4.85 -2.72 12.22
C SER A 1 -5.30 -4.17 12.25
N ALA A 2 -6.19 -4.56 11.34
CA ALA A 2 -6.47 -5.97 11.11
C ALA A 2 -5.22 -6.66 10.53
N ASP A 3 -5.03 -7.95 10.84
CA ASP A 3 -3.95 -8.79 10.33
C ASP A 3 -4.32 -9.47 9.00
N HIS A 4 -5.64 -9.58 8.72
CA HIS A 4 -6.18 -10.13 7.47
C HIS A 4 -7.58 -9.58 7.19
N TYR A 5 -8.06 -9.78 5.98
CA TYR A 5 -9.46 -9.53 5.61
C TYR A 5 -10.37 -10.67 6.12
N PRO A 6 -11.70 -10.47 6.21
CA PRO A 6 -12.64 -11.47 6.72
C PRO A 6 -12.93 -12.58 5.68
N TYR A 7 -11.95 -13.44 5.42
CA TYR A 7 -12.05 -14.51 4.42
C TYR A 7 -13.04 -15.63 4.76
N GLY A 8 -13.78 -15.51 5.86
CA GLY A 8 -14.88 -16.41 6.20
C GLY A 8 -16.25 -15.96 5.71
N LEU A 9 -16.34 -14.77 5.11
CA LEU A 9 -17.56 -14.20 4.54
C LEU A 9 -17.54 -14.33 3.01
N THR A 10 -18.72 -14.55 2.41
CA THR A 10 -18.91 -14.40 0.96
C THR A 10 -19.01 -12.92 0.59
N ASP A 11 -18.86 -12.60 -0.70
CA ASP A 11 -18.98 -11.22 -1.18
C ASP A 11 -20.39 -10.65 -0.92
N GLU A 12 -21.43 -11.49 -0.97
CA GLU A 12 -22.80 -11.11 -0.62
C GLU A 12 -22.94 -10.76 0.86
N GLU A 13 -22.39 -11.58 1.77
CA GLU A 13 -22.43 -11.33 3.21
C GLU A 13 -21.63 -10.08 3.57
N TYR A 14 -20.49 -9.85 2.88
CA TYR A 14 -19.68 -8.67 3.07
C TYR A 14 -20.39 -7.40 2.57
N SER A 15 -21.06 -7.50 1.41
CA SER A 15 -21.87 -6.43 0.84
C SER A 15 -23.08 -6.06 1.74
N GLU A 16 -23.72 -7.06 2.34
CA GLU A 16 -24.80 -6.84 3.31
C GLU A 16 -24.29 -6.11 4.56
N LEU A 17 -23.10 -6.48 5.05
CA LEU A 17 -22.47 -5.86 6.22
C LEU A 17 -22.10 -4.39 5.95
N LEU A 18 -21.60 -4.08 4.75
CA LEU A 18 -21.21 -2.74 4.34
C LEU A 18 -22.39 -1.88 3.88
N GLY A 19 -23.51 -2.50 3.50
CA GLY A 19 -24.71 -1.81 2.98
C GLY A 19 -24.58 -1.37 1.51
N HIS A 20 -23.61 -1.89 0.77
CA HIS A 20 -23.42 -1.70 -0.67
C HIS A 20 -22.69 -2.90 -1.27
N GLU A 21 -22.73 -3.05 -2.60
CA GLU A 21 -21.98 -4.08 -3.31
C GLU A 21 -20.47 -3.87 -3.14
N VAL A 22 -19.80 -4.87 -2.58
CA VAL A 22 -18.36 -4.81 -2.30
C VAL A 22 -17.55 -4.97 -3.58
N ASP A 23 -16.48 -4.19 -3.71
CA ASP A 23 -15.48 -4.41 -4.75
C ASP A 23 -14.51 -5.52 -4.30
N PRO A 24 -14.53 -6.72 -4.94
CA PRO A 24 -13.75 -7.87 -4.49
C PRO A 24 -12.25 -7.72 -4.78
N VAL A 25 -11.84 -6.75 -5.59
CA VAL A 25 -10.43 -6.51 -5.93
C VAL A 25 -9.78 -5.53 -4.95
N PHE A 26 -10.49 -4.47 -4.59
CA PHE A 26 -9.89 -3.36 -3.85
C PHE A 26 -10.45 -3.19 -2.44
N GLU A 27 -11.77 -3.41 -2.24
CA GLU A 27 -12.44 -3.00 -1.02
C GLU A 27 -12.39 -4.04 0.10
N ILE A 28 -12.39 -5.34 -0.22
CA ILE A 28 -12.35 -6.40 0.78
C ILE A 28 -11.12 -6.34 1.69
N TYR A 29 -10.03 -5.72 1.21
CA TYR A 29 -8.77 -5.56 1.96
C TYR A 29 -8.72 -4.27 2.78
N LYS A 30 -9.74 -3.41 2.65
CA LYS A 30 -9.76 -2.11 3.33
C LYS A 30 -9.87 -2.30 4.83
N ASN A 31 -8.92 -1.72 5.57
CA ASN A 31 -8.95 -1.69 7.03
C ASN A 31 -8.35 -0.38 7.56
N THR A 32 -8.35 -0.21 8.87
CA THR A 32 -7.87 1.01 9.53
C THR A 32 -6.63 0.72 10.35
N LEU A 33 -5.59 1.55 10.20
CA LEU A 33 -4.45 1.61 11.12
C LEU A 33 -4.73 2.65 12.19
N ILE A 34 -4.59 2.25 13.46
CA ILE A 34 -4.67 3.15 14.61
C ILE A 34 -3.32 3.07 15.33
N LEU A 35 -2.66 4.20 15.46
CA LEU A 35 -1.47 4.40 16.30
C LEU A 35 -1.86 5.27 17.48
N TRP A 36 -1.50 4.83 18.68
CA TRP A 36 -1.77 5.58 19.92
C TRP A 36 -0.47 5.81 20.68
N SER A 37 -0.30 7.04 21.17
CA SER A 37 0.76 7.40 22.13
C SER A 37 0.18 8.38 23.16
N ALA A 38 0.67 8.26 24.38
CA ALA A 38 0.31 9.20 25.44
C ALA A 38 0.88 10.62 25.23
N ASP A 39 1.83 10.76 24.31
CA ASP A 39 2.49 12.02 23.98
C ASP A 39 1.77 12.79 22.84
N ILE A 40 0.67 12.24 22.32
CA ILE A 40 -0.13 12.87 21.26
C ILE A 40 -1.38 13.47 21.92
N ASP A 41 -1.40 14.80 22.03
CA ASP A 41 -2.50 15.54 22.66
C ASP A 41 -3.75 15.61 21.77
N GLU A 42 -3.56 15.70 20.44
CA GLU A 42 -4.65 15.84 19.48
C GLU A 42 -4.59 14.74 18.41
N PRO A 43 -5.72 14.16 18.00
CA PRO A 43 -5.74 13.11 16.98
C PRO A 43 -5.30 13.64 15.61
N VAL A 44 -4.43 12.88 14.94
CA VAL A 44 -4.02 13.13 13.55
C VAL A 44 -4.76 12.16 12.65
N HIS A 45 -5.56 12.69 11.73
CA HIS A 45 -6.24 11.91 10.69
C HIS A 45 -5.46 11.98 9.39
N VAL A 46 -5.23 10.81 8.79
CA VAL A 46 -4.54 10.68 7.50
C VAL A 46 -5.47 9.96 6.54
N ASP A 47 -5.96 10.69 5.55
CA ASP A 47 -6.88 10.18 4.50
C ASP A 47 -6.14 9.69 3.24
N LYS A 48 -4.80 9.64 3.31
CA LYS A 48 -3.95 9.14 2.23
C LYS A 48 -4.15 7.63 2.04
N PHE A 49 -4.20 7.19 0.79
CA PHE A 49 -4.13 5.76 0.49
C PHE A 49 -2.80 5.18 0.97
N CYS A 50 -2.85 4.21 1.86
CA CYS A 50 -1.69 3.53 2.43
C CYS A 50 -1.97 2.04 2.64
N SER A 51 -0.92 1.27 2.86
CA SER A 51 -1.00 -0.17 3.04
C SER A 51 -0.16 -0.65 4.23
N SER A 52 -0.22 -1.93 4.52
CA SER A 52 0.63 -2.54 5.55
C SER A 52 2.13 -2.40 5.27
N LEU A 53 2.53 -2.21 4.01
CA LEU A 53 3.93 -1.96 3.63
C LEU A 53 4.45 -0.63 4.19
N ASP A 54 3.57 0.32 4.41
CA ASP A 54 3.90 1.68 4.84
C ASP A 54 4.07 1.79 6.37
N VAL A 55 3.61 0.79 7.12
CA VAL A 55 3.67 0.78 8.60
C VAL A 55 5.12 0.83 9.09
N MET A 56 5.99 0.00 8.51
CA MET A 56 7.38 -0.11 8.95
C MET A 56 8.17 1.20 8.75
N PRO A 57 8.21 1.83 7.57
CA PRO A 57 8.91 3.10 7.40
C PRO A 57 8.30 4.24 8.23
N THR A 58 6.98 4.24 8.43
CA THR A 58 6.32 5.23 9.30
C THR A 58 6.77 5.09 10.74
N LEU A 59 6.79 3.88 11.28
CA LEU A 59 7.25 3.64 12.65
C LEU A 59 8.74 3.92 12.79
N ALA A 60 9.56 3.56 11.80
CA ALA A 60 10.99 3.86 11.81
C ALA A 60 11.23 5.37 11.93
N ASN A 61 10.52 6.19 11.15
CA ASN A 61 10.63 7.64 11.23
C ASN A 61 10.09 8.21 12.57
N LEU A 62 8.95 7.72 13.04
CA LEU A 62 8.40 8.15 14.33
C LEU A 62 9.34 7.86 15.51
N PHE A 63 10.07 6.77 15.46
CA PHE A 63 11.04 6.39 16.50
C PHE A 63 12.47 6.87 16.22
N GLY A 64 12.69 7.62 15.14
CA GLY A 64 14.02 8.12 14.77
C GLY A 64 15.02 7.01 14.43
N LEU A 65 14.56 5.88 13.92
CA LEU A 65 15.42 4.76 13.52
C LEU A 65 16.04 5.03 12.15
N GLU A 66 17.34 4.81 12.03
CA GLU A 66 18.01 4.90 10.74
C GLU A 66 17.73 3.66 9.89
N TYR A 67 17.33 3.87 8.64
CA TYR A 67 17.14 2.81 7.66
C TYR A 67 17.39 3.33 6.23
N ASP A 68 17.69 2.41 5.31
CA ASP A 68 17.80 2.75 3.90
C ASP A 68 16.44 2.60 3.22
N SER A 69 15.79 3.74 2.95
CA SER A 69 14.46 3.78 2.32
C SER A 69 14.42 3.12 0.93
N ARG A 70 15.57 2.97 0.26
CA ARG A 70 15.66 2.29 -1.04
C ARG A 70 15.44 0.78 -0.93
N LEU A 71 15.60 0.20 0.26
CA LEU A 71 15.42 -1.23 0.53
C LEU A 71 14.00 -1.59 0.99
N ILE A 72 13.11 -0.60 1.08
CA ILE A 72 11.76 -0.76 1.61
C ILE A 72 10.74 -0.41 0.53
N MET A 73 9.73 -1.26 0.33
CA MET A 73 8.67 -1.01 -0.65
C MET A 73 7.72 0.12 -0.23
N GLY A 74 7.43 0.20 1.07
CA GLY A 74 6.48 1.16 1.63
C GLY A 74 7.06 2.57 1.75
N ARG A 75 6.18 3.50 2.10
CA ARG A 75 6.47 4.93 2.31
C ARG A 75 6.03 5.34 3.71
N ASP A 76 6.61 6.41 4.23
CA ASP A 76 6.10 7.02 5.46
C ASP A 76 4.70 7.62 5.20
N ILE A 77 3.71 7.13 5.93
CA ILE A 77 2.32 7.59 5.83
C ILE A 77 2.21 9.10 6.15
N LEU A 78 3.07 9.61 7.04
CA LEU A 78 3.06 10.99 7.49
C LEU A 78 3.85 11.95 6.58
N SER A 79 4.54 11.43 5.57
CA SER A 79 5.26 12.27 4.58
C SER A 79 4.30 12.96 3.60
N ASP A 80 4.80 13.92 2.83
CA ASP A 80 4.05 14.61 1.76
C ASP A 80 3.98 13.79 0.46
N GLU A 81 4.60 12.61 0.41
CA GLU A 81 4.53 11.76 -0.78
C GLU A 81 3.10 11.28 -1.05
N PRO A 82 2.67 11.21 -2.33
CA PRO A 82 1.35 10.69 -2.67
C PRO A 82 1.19 9.23 -2.27
N GLY A 83 -0.02 8.84 -1.92
CA GLY A 83 -0.34 7.47 -1.54
C GLY A 83 -0.16 6.48 -2.70
N LEU A 84 0.29 5.26 -2.35
CA LEU A 84 0.37 4.15 -3.29
C LEU A 84 0.11 2.84 -2.54
N VAL A 85 -0.98 2.16 -2.90
CA VAL A 85 -1.28 0.81 -2.41
C VAL A 85 -0.98 -0.18 -3.51
N ILE A 86 -0.22 -1.23 -3.23
CA ILE A 86 0.16 -2.28 -4.19
C ILE A 86 -0.45 -3.59 -3.73
N PHE A 87 -1.19 -4.25 -4.62
CA PHE A 87 -1.76 -5.58 -4.41
C PHE A 87 -0.85 -6.67 -4.99
N SER A 88 -1.00 -7.90 -4.49
CA SER A 88 -0.17 -9.04 -4.90
C SER A 88 -0.30 -9.41 -6.39
N ASN A 89 -1.41 -9.03 -7.02
CA ASN A 89 -1.64 -9.21 -8.46
C ASN A 89 -1.16 -8.04 -9.32
N TYR A 90 -0.39 -7.09 -8.76
CA TYR A 90 0.08 -5.84 -9.39
C TYR A 90 -1.03 -4.81 -9.67
N SER A 91 -2.26 -5.03 -9.21
CA SER A 91 -3.23 -3.94 -9.11
C SER A 91 -2.75 -2.91 -8.11
N PHE A 92 -3.15 -1.65 -8.27
CA PHE A 92 -2.71 -0.60 -7.35
C PHE A 92 -3.72 0.54 -7.23
N ILE A 93 -3.62 1.28 -6.14
CA ILE A 93 -4.40 2.50 -5.88
C ILE A 93 -3.43 3.67 -5.71
N THR A 94 -3.78 4.81 -6.30
CA THR A 94 -3.10 6.09 -6.14
C THR A 94 -4.08 7.18 -5.71
N ASP A 95 -3.58 8.37 -5.45
CA ASP A 95 -4.38 9.58 -5.23
C ASP A 95 -5.28 9.96 -6.43
N LYS A 96 -4.90 9.57 -7.65
CA LYS A 96 -5.66 9.91 -8.88
C LYS A 96 -6.67 8.86 -9.31
N GLY A 97 -6.46 7.59 -8.94
CA GLY A 97 -7.30 6.51 -9.42
C GLY A 97 -6.77 5.14 -9.01
N ARG A 98 -7.35 4.10 -9.60
CA ARG A 98 -6.98 2.72 -9.36
C ARG A 98 -6.75 1.95 -10.67
N TYR A 99 -5.79 1.05 -10.65
CA TYR A 99 -5.48 0.16 -11.75
C TYR A 99 -5.85 -1.28 -11.39
N ASP A 100 -6.66 -1.92 -12.21
CA ASP A 100 -6.99 -3.33 -12.12
C ASP A 100 -6.18 -4.12 -13.15
N SER A 101 -5.25 -4.94 -12.67
CA SER A 101 -4.40 -5.78 -13.53
C SER A 101 -5.16 -6.92 -14.22
N THR A 102 -6.36 -7.28 -13.74
CA THR A 102 -7.17 -8.36 -14.33
C THR A 102 -7.88 -7.91 -15.59
N THR A 103 -8.22 -6.64 -15.67
CA THR A 103 -8.90 -6.00 -16.80
C THR A 103 -7.99 -5.09 -17.62
N ASP A 104 -6.75 -4.87 -17.16
CA ASP A 104 -5.78 -3.92 -17.73
C ASP A 104 -6.38 -2.51 -17.88
N THR A 105 -7.08 -2.04 -16.84
CA THR A 105 -7.76 -0.75 -16.86
C THR A 105 -7.36 0.14 -15.69
N PHE A 106 -7.16 1.44 -15.97
CA PHE A 106 -7.00 2.47 -14.96
C PHE A 106 -8.27 3.33 -14.89
N GLN A 107 -8.86 3.44 -13.72
CA GLN A 107 -10.03 4.24 -13.45
C GLN A 107 -9.67 5.46 -12.62
N MET A 108 -9.87 6.67 -13.18
CA MET A 108 -9.70 7.93 -12.45
C MET A 108 -10.85 8.14 -11.46
N TRP A 109 -10.55 8.72 -10.27
CA TRP A 109 -11.57 9.01 -9.26
C TRP A 109 -12.59 10.05 -9.71
N ASP A 110 -12.19 10.98 -10.55
CA ASP A 110 -13.06 12.05 -11.10
C ASP A 110 -13.81 11.63 -12.39
N GLY A 111 -13.62 10.38 -12.83
CA GLY A 111 -14.24 9.83 -14.04
C GLY A 111 -13.65 10.38 -15.35
N SER A 112 -12.54 11.12 -15.31
CA SER A 112 -11.85 11.58 -16.50
C SER A 112 -11.09 10.43 -17.19
N GLU A 113 -10.66 10.68 -18.43
CA GLU A 113 -9.76 9.77 -19.14
C GLU A 113 -8.37 9.81 -18.51
N PRO A 114 -7.75 8.64 -18.21
CA PRO A 114 -6.41 8.62 -17.66
C PRO A 114 -5.36 9.04 -18.69
N ASP A 115 -4.35 9.77 -18.24
CA ASP A 115 -3.16 10.02 -19.03
C ASP A 115 -2.36 8.73 -19.20
N PRO A 116 -2.15 8.25 -20.44
CA PRO A 116 -1.44 6.99 -20.69
C PRO A 116 0.02 7.01 -20.18
N GLU A 117 0.68 8.17 -20.19
CA GLU A 117 2.05 8.31 -19.70
C GLU A 117 2.08 8.13 -18.17
N TYR A 118 1.15 8.77 -17.45
CA TYR A 118 1.00 8.58 -16.01
C TYR A 118 0.75 7.13 -15.64
N VAL A 119 -0.15 6.44 -16.35
CA VAL A 119 -0.45 5.02 -16.08
C VAL A 119 0.78 4.15 -16.30
N ALA A 120 1.50 4.36 -17.41
CA ALA A 120 2.71 3.62 -17.72
C ALA A 120 3.82 3.83 -16.68
N GLU A 121 4.00 5.07 -16.20
CA GLU A 121 4.94 5.37 -15.13
C GLU A 121 4.58 4.66 -13.82
N ARG A 122 3.31 4.70 -13.42
CA ARG A 122 2.85 4.02 -12.19
C ARG A 122 2.98 2.51 -12.28
N LEU A 123 2.63 1.91 -13.43
CA LEU A 123 2.84 0.48 -13.69
C LEU A 123 4.31 0.10 -13.56
N SER A 124 5.19 0.86 -14.19
CA SER A 124 6.63 0.64 -14.11
C SER A 124 7.15 0.77 -12.67
N GLU A 125 6.67 1.76 -11.92
CA GLU A 125 7.03 1.93 -10.52
C GLU A 125 6.62 0.70 -9.68
N VAL A 126 5.37 0.24 -9.82
CA VAL A 126 4.85 -0.92 -9.07
C VAL A 126 5.66 -2.18 -9.40
N GLN A 127 5.88 -2.45 -10.69
CA GLN A 127 6.67 -3.60 -11.13
C GLN A 127 8.10 -3.56 -10.59
N ASN A 128 8.74 -2.40 -10.66
CA ASN A 128 10.11 -2.23 -10.16
C ASN A 128 10.21 -2.40 -8.65
N ARG A 129 9.25 -1.86 -7.87
CA ARG A 129 9.23 -2.04 -6.41
C ARG A 129 9.13 -3.50 -6.01
N VAL A 130 8.21 -4.24 -6.65
CA VAL A 130 8.03 -5.68 -6.38
C VAL A 130 9.28 -6.47 -6.79
N ALA A 131 9.81 -6.25 -8.00
CA ALA A 131 10.99 -6.93 -8.50
C ALA A 131 12.23 -6.62 -7.64
N TYR A 132 12.38 -5.39 -7.19
CA TYR A 132 13.48 -4.98 -6.33
C TYR A 132 13.41 -5.64 -4.95
N SER A 133 12.23 -5.67 -4.34
CA SER A 133 11.99 -6.37 -3.07
C SER A 133 12.29 -7.87 -3.17
N ALA A 134 11.83 -8.53 -4.22
CA ALA A 134 12.16 -9.93 -4.49
C ALA A 134 13.68 -10.14 -4.65
N SER A 135 14.35 -9.26 -5.39
CA SER A 135 15.80 -9.34 -5.61
C SER A 135 16.63 -9.21 -4.33
N ILE A 136 16.17 -8.41 -3.36
CA ILE A 136 16.82 -8.30 -2.03
C ILE A 136 16.80 -9.66 -1.32
N LEU A 137 15.69 -10.39 -1.38
CA LEU A 137 15.53 -11.71 -0.76
C LEU A 137 16.30 -12.79 -1.54
N ASP A 138 16.12 -12.84 -2.86
CA ASP A 138 16.72 -13.87 -3.73
C ASP A 138 18.25 -13.85 -3.71
N ASN A 139 18.83 -12.67 -3.55
CA ASN A 139 20.30 -12.50 -3.49
C ASN A 139 20.84 -12.46 -2.07
N ASP A 140 20.01 -12.70 -1.06
CA ASP A 140 20.44 -12.67 0.35
C ASP A 140 21.23 -11.37 0.69
N TYR A 141 20.68 -10.23 0.23
CA TYR A 141 21.34 -8.94 0.23
C TYR A 141 21.93 -8.58 1.60
N TYR A 142 21.14 -8.74 2.66
CA TYR A 142 21.58 -8.35 4.01
C TYR A 142 22.77 -9.16 4.50
N ARG A 143 22.82 -10.46 4.21
CA ARG A 143 23.99 -11.29 4.55
C ARG A 143 25.21 -10.90 3.74
N VAL A 144 25.03 -10.58 2.46
CA VAL A 144 26.15 -10.18 1.58
C VAL A 144 26.72 -8.83 1.99
N VAL A 145 25.87 -7.86 2.35
CA VAL A 145 26.30 -6.48 2.65
C VAL A 145 26.78 -6.32 4.10
N PHE A 146 26.09 -6.93 5.05
CA PHE A 146 26.38 -6.76 6.48
C PHE A 146 27.17 -7.95 7.10
N GLY A 147 27.37 -9.01 6.34
CA GLY A 147 28.05 -10.23 6.81
C GLY A 147 27.11 -11.14 7.61
N ALA A 148 27.46 -12.42 7.68
CA ALA A 148 26.80 -13.35 8.57
C ALA A 148 27.18 -13.02 10.02
N SER A 149 26.23 -12.66 10.84
CA SER A 149 26.37 -12.70 12.29
C SER A 149 26.09 -14.10 12.80
#